data_2b6b8391701e34453c9eb9341a04391e
#
_entry.id   2b6b8391701e34453c9eb9341a04391e
#
_cell.length_a   1.000
_cell.length_b   1.000
_cell.length_c   1.000
_cell.angle_alpha   90.00
_cell.angle_beta   90.00
_cell.angle_gamma   90.00
#
_symmetry.space_group_name_H-M   'P 1'
#
loop_
_entity.id
_entity.type
_entity.pdbx_description
1 polymer ?
#
loop_
_entity_poly.entity_id
_entity_poly.type
_entity_poly.pdbx_seq_one_letter_code
_entity_poly.pdbx_strand_id
1 'polypeptide(L)'
;METFTPEEYRANADALLSRMDFYEVELVNRIEVFGNMAQAWSSYEAKHHPGDAEPERRGINAFQFYKGPDRRWRIVSMIWDNEREGLSLPASMTQV
;
A
#
# COMPACT_ATOMS: atom_id res chain seq x y z
N MET A 1 -3.62 15.99 7.38
CA MET A 1 -3.61 14.52 7.30
C MET A 1 -4.97 14.04 6.81
N GLU A 2 -4.99 13.26 5.75
CA GLU A 2 -6.23 12.67 5.26
C GLU A 2 -6.69 11.54 6.19
N THR A 3 -8.00 11.44 6.36
CA THR A 3 -8.59 10.41 7.23
C THR A 3 -9.43 9.46 6.38
N PHE A 4 -9.26 8.16 6.58
CA PHE A 4 -10.03 7.15 5.88
C PHE A 4 -10.02 5.85 6.68
N THR A 5 -10.98 4.96 6.38
CA THR A 5 -10.99 3.61 6.96
C THR A 5 -10.01 2.73 6.21
N PRO A 6 -9.59 1.59 6.79
CA PRO A 6 -8.79 0.61 6.04
C PRO A 6 -9.48 0.18 4.73
N GLU A 7 -10.80 0.05 4.74
CA GLU A 7 -11.56 -0.29 3.55
C GLU A 7 -11.54 0.84 2.52
N GLU A 8 -11.68 2.08 2.97
CA GLU A 8 -11.56 3.25 2.10
C GLU A 8 -10.16 3.36 1.51
N TYR A 9 -9.14 3.09 2.32
CA TYR A 9 -7.76 3.05 1.83
C TYR A 9 -7.63 2.03 0.69
N ARG A 10 -8.14 0.82 0.90
CA ARG A 10 -8.08 -0.23 -0.11
C ARG A 10 -8.79 0.20 -1.40
N ALA A 11 -9.97 0.81 -1.27
CA ALA A 11 -10.74 1.24 -2.43
C ALA A 11 -10.09 2.39 -3.20
N ASN A 12 -9.32 3.23 -2.49
CA ASN A 12 -8.73 4.44 -3.08
C ASN A 12 -7.21 4.33 -3.32
N ALA A 13 -6.60 3.19 -3.01
CA ALA A 13 -5.17 3.02 -3.15
C ALA A 13 -4.68 3.32 -4.57
N ASP A 14 -5.35 2.78 -5.58
CA ASP A 14 -4.99 3.01 -6.97
C ASP A 14 -5.11 4.49 -7.36
N ALA A 15 -6.14 5.17 -6.88
CA ALA A 15 -6.33 6.58 -7.17
C ALA A 15 -5.26 7.45 -6.50
N LEU A 16 -4.84 7.12 -5.28
CA LEU A 16 -3.77 7.83 -4.59
C LEU A 16 -2.43 7.62 -5.30
N LEU A 17 -2.15 6.39 -5.72
CA LEU A 17 -0.89 6.03 -6.35
C LEU A 17 -0.79 6.54 -7.78
N SER A 18 -1.92 6.72 -8.47
CA SER A 18 -1.93 7.21 -9.85
C SER A 18 -1.54 8.69 -9.98
N ARG A 19 -1.41 9.41 -8.87
CA ARG A 19 -0.92 10.79 -8.88
C ARG A 19 0.59 10.89 -9.05
N MET A 20 1.30 9.76 -9.02
CA MET A 20 2.74 9.70 -9.21
C MET A 20 3.04 9.52 -10.71
N ASP A 21 4.29 9.76 -11.11
CA ASP A 21 4.72 9.67 -12.51
C ASP A 21 4.75 8.24 -13.06
N PHE A 22 4.27 7.28 -12.29
CA PHE A 22 4.24 5.87 -12.64
C PHE A 22 2.85 5.32 -12.42
N TYR A 23 2.51 4.27 -13.16
CA TYR A 23 1.31 3.48 -12.90
C TYR A 23 1.66 2.49 -11.78
N GLU A 24 1.18 2.77 -10.58
CA GLU A 24 1.35 1.86 -9.46
C GLU A 24 0.07 1.07 -9.24
N VAL A 25 0.22 -0.24 -9.10
CA VAL A 25 -0.88 -1.17 -8.86
C VAL A 25 -0.58 -1.92 -7.57
N GLU A 26 -1.56 -1.97 -6.68
CA GLU A 26 -1.45 -2.79 -5.48
C GLU A 26 -1.61 -4.26 -5.86
N LEU A 27 -0.68 -5.09 -5.40
CA LEU A 27 -0.71 -6.53 -5.66
C LEU A 27 -1.45 -7.26 -4.55
N VAL A 28 -1.06 -7.05 -3.31
CA VAL A 28 -1.65 -7.70 -2.13
C VAL A 28 -1.76 -6.66 -1.02
N ASN A 29 -2.86 -6.73 -0.27
CA ASN A 29 -3.04 -5.89 0.90
C ASN A 29 -3.42 -6.77 2.09
N ARG A 30 -2.68 -6.64 3.19
CA ARG A 30 -2.98 -7.32 4.44
C ARG A 30 -3.20 -6.27 5.51
N ILE A 31 -4.39 -6.27 6.07
CA ILE A 31 -4.77 -5.32 7.11
C ILE A 31 -5.07 -6.10 8.38
N GLU A 32 -4.48 -5.63 9.49
CA GLU A 32 -4.75 -6.16 10.81
C GLU A 32 -5.26 -5.02 11.68
N VAL A 33 -6.29 -5.30 12.45
CA VAL A 33 -6.94 -4.29 13.31
C VAL A 33 -7.04 -4.81 14.73
N PHE A 34 -6.69 -3.97 15.67
CA PHE A 34 -6.92 -4.21 17.08
C PHE A 34 -7.46 -2.92 17.71
N GLY A 35 -8.75 -2.92 18.08
CA GLY A 35 -9.36 -1.74 18.66
C GLY A 35 -9.23 -0.51 17.77
N ASN A 36 -8.53 0.49 18.23
CA ASN A 36 -8.35 1.75 17.52
C ASN A 36 -7.04 1.81 16.73
N MET A 37 -6.36 0.68 16.61
CA MET A 37 -5.12 0.56 15.84
C MET A 37 -5.32 -0.33 14.64
N ALA A 38 -4.66 -0.02 13.55
CA ALA A 38 -4.59 -0.90 12.39
C ALA A 38 -3.23 -0.73 11.71
N GLN A 39 -2.82 -1.78 10.99
CA GLN A 39 -1.67 -1.69 10.11
C GLN A 39 -2.01 -2.35 8.79
N ALA A 40 -1.46 -1.82 7.71
CA ALA A 40 -1.59 -2.39 6.38
C ALA A 40 -0.21 -2.64 5.80
N TRP A 41 -0.05 -3.81 5.22
CA TRP A 41 1.15 -4.26 4.52
C TRP A 41 0.74 -4.41 3.07
N SER A 42 1.11 -3.46 2.23
CA SER A 42 0.62 -3.33 0.86
C SER A 42 1.76 -3.45 -0.13
N SER A 43 1.77 -4.53 -0.90
CA SER A 43 2.75 -4.68 -1.97
C SER A 43 2.26 -4.01 -3.25
N TYR A 44 3.21 -3.52 -4.05
CA TYR A 44 2.90 -2.79 -5.27
C TYR A 44 3.91 -3.09 -6.37
N GLU A 45 3.50 -2.83 -7.60
CA GLU A 45 4.41 -2.72 -8.72
C GLU A 45 4.16 -1.41 -9.45
N ALA A 46 5.22 -0.78 -9.94
CA ALA A 46 5.17 0.47 -10.66
C ALA A 46 5.70 0.29 -12.06
N LYS A 47 4.95 0.79 -13.04
CA LYS A 47 5.29 0.72 -14.47
C LYS A 47 5.27 2.11 -15.05
N HIS A 48 6.06 2.35 -16.11
CA HIS A 48 5.97 3.59 -16.87
C HIS A 48 4.66 3.64 -17.68
N HIS A 49 4.26 2.51 -18.24
CA HIS A 49 3.03 2.37 -19.03
C HIS A 49 2.28 1.14 -18.58
N PRO A 50 0.93 1.17 -18.56
CA PRO A 50 0.14 0.02 -18.10
C PRO A 50 0.40 -1.27 -18.87
N GLY A 51 0.80 -1.14 -20.14
CA GLY A 51 1.05 -2.30 -21.00
C GLY A 51 2.45 -2.89 -20.90
N ASP A 52 3.32 -2.33 -20.07
CA ASP A 52 4.67 -2.84 -19.94
C ASP A 52 4.66 -4.25 -19.35
N ALA A 53 5.46 -5.15 -19.94
CA ALA A 53 5.53 -6.54 -19.50
C ALA A 53 6.20 -6.65 -18.14
N GLU A 54 7.19 -5.79 -17.88
CA GLU A 54 7.95 -5.81 -16.65
C GLU A 54 7.75 -4.51 -15.88
N PRO A 55 7.57 -4.59 -14.55
CA PRO A 55 7.50 -3.37 -13.74
C PRO A 55 8.86 -2.71 -13.64
N GLU A 56 8.85 -1.39 -13.53
CA GLU A 56 10.05 -0.59 -13.22
C GLU A 56 10.57 -0.94 -11.84
N ARG A 57 9.68 -1.11 -10.88
CA ARG A 57 10.02 -1.48 -9.52
C ARG A 57 8.83 -2.16 -8.84
N ARG A 58 9.15 -2.92 -7.80
CA ARG A 58 8.15 -3.50 -6.90
C ARG A 58 8.64 -3.31 -5.48
N GLY A 59 7.70 -3.24 -4.55
CA GLY A 59 8.04 -3.07 -3.15
C GLY A 59 6.84 -3.26 -2.24
N ILE A 60 7.04 -2.87 -0.98
CA ILE A 60 6.00 -2.95 0.05
C ILE A 60 5.91 -1.60 0.76
N ASN A 61 4.69 -1.12 0.92
CA ASN A 61 4.36 -0.01 1.81
C ASN A 61 3.84 -0.59 3.12
N ALA A 62 4.33 -0.07 4.24
CA ALA A 62 3.79 -0.41 5.57
C ALA A 62 3.13 0.86 6.12
N PHE A 63 1.84 0.76 6.43
CA PHE A 63 1.06 1.86 6.99
C PHE A 63 0.63 1.51 8.40
N GLN A 64 0.63 2.51 9.27
CA GLN A 64 0.00 2.39 10.58
C GLN A 64 -1.12 3.42 10.67
N PHE A 65 -2.25 3.01 11.25
CA PHE A 65 -3.45 3.82 11.37
C PHE A 65 -3.90 3.88 12.81
N TYR A 66 -4.55 4.98 13.14
CA TYR A 66 -5.19 5.13 14.43
C TYR A 66 -6.59 5.74 14.24
N LYS A 67 -7.57 5.16 14.93
CA LYS A 67 -8.92 5.69 14.93
C LYS A 67 -9.08 6.63 16.11
N GLY A 68 -9.29 7.93 15.82
CA GLY A 68 -9.46 8.94 16.84
C GLY A 68 -10.82 8.90 17.51
N PRO A 69 -11.05 9.81 18.48
CA PRO A 69 -12.35 9.92 19.17
C PRO A 69 -13.52 10.23 18.25
N ASP A 70 -13.26 10.83 17.08
CA ASP A 70 -14.25 11.12 16.05
C ASP A 70 -14.61 9.90 15.20
N ARG A 71 -14.04 8.72 15.53
CA ARG A 71 -14.24 7.45 14.84
C ARG A 71 -13.68 7.45 13.42
N ARG A 72 -12.74 8.32 13.13
CA ARG A 72 -12.06 8.37 11.83
C ARG A 72 -10.68 7.78 11.92
N TRP A 73 -10.33 6.96 10.93
CA TRP A 73 -8.99 6.41 10.80
C TRP A 73 -8.05 7.44 10.18
N ARG A 74 -6.85 7.53 10.76
CA ARG A 74 -5.80 8.42 10.27
C ARG A 74 -4.53 7.63 10.07
N ILE A 75 -3.76 7.97 9.05
CA ILE A 75 -2.42 7.42 8.88
C ILE A 75 -1.51 8.12 9.89
N VAL A 76 -0.82 7.34 10.72
CA VAL A 76 0.14 7.89 11.67
C VAL A 76 1.58 7.65 11.24
N SER A 77 1.81 6.66 10.38
CA SER A 77 3.14 6.45 9.81
C SER A 77 3.04 5.68 8.51
N MET A 78 4.03 5.88 7.65
CA MET A 78 4.19 5.15 6.41
C MET A 78 5.68 4.97 6.14
N ILE A 79 6.09 3.74 5.89
CA ILE A 79 7.44 3.45 5.42
C ILE A 79 7.32 2.49 4.24
N TRP A 80 8.33 2.47 3.37
CA TRP A 80 8.34 1.56 2.24
C TRP A 80 9.77 1.19 1.87
N ASP A 81 9.89 0.07 1.17
CA ASP A 81 11.16 -0.35 0.59
C ASP A 81 10.88 -1.09 -0.72
N ASN A 82 11.84 -1.10 -1.60
CA ASN A 82 11.70 -1.69 -2.92
C ASN A 82 12.58 -2.93 -3.07
N GLU A 83 12.17 -3.82 -3.98
CA GLU A 83 13.00 -4.95 -4.38
C GLU A 83 14.36 -4.44 -4.90
N ARG A 84 15.39 -5.21 -4.63
CA ARG A 84 16.73 -5.00 -5.13
C ARG A 84 17.48 -6.33 -5.10
N GLU A 85 18.70 -6.34 -5.56
CA GLU A 85 19.51 -7.55 -5.50
C GLU A 85 19.56 -8.08 -4.06
N GLY A 86 19.20 -9.34 -3.89
CA GLY A 86 19.14 -9.98 -2.58
C GLY A 86 17.88 -9.74 -1.79
N LEU A 87 16.94 -8.94 -2.32
CA LEU A 87 15.67 -8.66 -1.64
C LEU A 87 14.52 -8.70 -2.64
N SER A 88 13.66 -9.70 -2.50
CA SER A 88 12.48 -9.87 -3.35
C SER A 88 11.23 -9.95 -2.51
N LEU A 89 10.09 -9.60 -3.11
CA LEU A 89 8.80 -9.75 -2.42
C LEU A 89 8.59 -11.21 -2.00
N PRO A 90 8.10 -11.45 -0.77
CA PRO A 90 7.66 -12.79 -0.39
C PRO A 90 6.55 -13.27 -1.34
N ALA A 91 6.48 -14.57 -1.58
CA ALA A 91 5.45 -15.13 -2.45
C ALA A 91 4.04 -14.74 -1.97
N SER A 92 3.84 -14.66 -0.66
CA SER A 92 2.55 -14.27 -0.07
C SER A 92 2.16 -12.82 -0.38
N MET A 93 3.10 -11.99 -0.84
CA MET A 93 2.87 -10.59 -1.18
C MET A 93 2.90 -10.34 -2.70
N THR A 94 2.94 -11.39 -3.51
CA THR A 94 2.94 -11.29 -4.98
C THR A 94 1.66 -11.80 -5.60
N GLN A 95 0.85 -12.57 -4.87
CA GLN A 95 -0.37 -13.18 -5.37
C GLN A 95 -1.51 -12.99 -4.37
N VAL A 96 -2.66 -12.74 -4.90
CA VAL A 96 -3.90 -12.65 -4.12
C VAL A 96 -4.36 -14.05 -3.73
#